data_036e38c7af3026bd994b79516e1f3e25
#
_entry.id   036e38c7af3026bd994b79516e1f3e25
#
_cell.length_a   1.000
_cell.length_b   1.000
_cell.length_c   1.000
_cell.angle_alpha   90.00
_cell.angle_beta   90.00
_cell.angle_gamma   90.00
#
_symmetry.space_group_name_H-M   'P 1'
#
loop_
_entity.id
_entity.type
_entity.pdbx_description
1 polymer ?
#
loop_
_entity_poly.entity_id
_entity_poly.type
_entity_poly.pdbx_seq_one_letter_code
_entity_poly.pdbx_strand_id
1 'polypeptide(L)'
;MAKARSVRPALMILAVYFLSAWVGAAAVQAQGPVPDITLSCQQPQPIEVYPGATRITIIDCSLENPTIHQEKVNVQIQSGALAAAGPASMTVGAQSEVSFQVVARAELRMPEGSQIISITAEVVQADGITWVGTPTTYKVLAVIRQFSRLRVASEVAFLQLRPKVDYMLVFDVYNDGNAMDRFNVGVDNYDDLNDEGFQLSIPLVSVEIESMSPAEKIRVQMRTPKNQGWTDKYFSLMFKATSEYSVRTEGIPNYQIQTMTIYIRGVYLPGFELMSTMMITTLAAAAIAGRHRDDDDDSDEPRVLDARLF
;
A
#
# COMPACT_ATOMS: atom_id res chain seq x y z
N MET A 1 -2.26 112.80 -37.91
CA MET A 1 -2.47 112.49 -36.49
C MET A 1 -2.57 110.93 -36.35
N ALA A 2 -1.51 110.19 -36.02
CA ALA A 2 -1.48 108.78 -35.89
C ALA A 2 -1.84 108.37 -34.43
N LYS A 3 -2.91 107.67 -34.30
CA LYS A 3 -3.46 107.17 -33.00
C LYS A 3 -2.62 105.98 -32.50
N ALA A 4 -1.76 106.24 -31.50
CA ALA A 4 -1.01 105.09 -30.84
C ALA A 4 -1.97 104.14 -30.21
N ARG A 5 -2.13 102.95 -30.79
CA ARG A 5 -2.86 101.80 -30.16
C ARG A 5 -2.06 101.31 -28.95
N SER A 6 -2.69 101.37 -27.79
CA SER A 6 -2.08 100.91 -26.54
C SER A 6 -1.84 99.39 -26.57
N VAL A 7 -0.59 99.01 -26.63
CA VAL A 7 -0.12 97.57 -26.65
C VAL A 7 -0.08 97.06 -25.23
N ARG A 8 -0.36 97.91 -24.19
CA ARG A 8 -0.26 97.55 -22.80
C ARG A 8 -1.17 96.46 -22.28
N PRO A 9 -2.46 96.31 -22.72
CA PRO A 9 -3.29 95.23 -22.22
C PRO A 9 -2.88 93.87 -22.81
N ALA A 10 -2.41 93.76 -24.05
CA ALA A 10 -1.97 92.57 -24.68
C ALA A 10 -0.68 91.97 -24.05
N LEU A 11 0.23 92.88 -23.64
CA LEU A 11 1.47 92.47 -22.94
C LEU A 11 1.19 91.99 -21.53
N MET A 12 0.20 92.55 -20.81
CA MET A 12 -0.20 92.06 -19.49
C MET A 12 -0.86 90.65 -19.58
N ILE A 13 -1.73 90.47 -20.56
CA ILE A 13 -2.37 89.12 -20.77
C ILE A 13 -1.33 88.04 -21.13
N LEU A 14 -0.34 88.37 -21.93
CA LEU A 14 0.74 87.51 -22.30
C LEU A 14 1.66 87.16 -21.10
N ALA A 15 1.95 88.15 -20.26
CA ALA A 15 2.74 87.92 -19.03
C ALA A 15 1.99 87.06 -17.99
N VAL A 16 0.66 87.24 -17.84
CA VAL A 16 -0.17 86.39 -16.97
C VAL A 16 -0.25 84.97 -17.50
N TYR A 17 -0.31 84.81 -18.84
CA TYR A 17 -0.32 83.44 -19.47
C TYR A 17 1.02 82.74 -19.28
N PHE A 18 2.14 83.45 -19.43
CA PHE A 18 3.47 82.87 -19.10
C PHE A 18 3.67 82.56 -17.63
N LEU A 19 3.17 83.39 -16.72
CA LEU A 19 3.22 83.09 -15.30
C LEU A 19 2.33 81.90 -14.91
N SER A 20 1.15 81.79 -15.52
CA SER A 20 0.27 80.62 -15.26
C SER A 20 0.82 79.30 -15.85
N ALA A 21 1.56 79.39 -16.96
CA ALA A 21 2.23 78.21 -17.50
C ALA A 21 3.39 77.69 -16.64
N TRP A 22 4.02 78.56 -15.86
CA TRP A 22 5.09 78.15 -14.93
C TRP A 22 4.57 77.61 -13.59
N VAL A 23 3.38 77.94 -13.16
CA VAL A 23 2.76 77.39 -11.96
C VAL A 23 2.12 76.04 -12.21
N GLY A 24 1.84 75.69 -13.43
CA GLY A 24 1.24 74.42 -13.83
C GLY A 24 2.23 73.27 -14.08
N ALA A 25 3.53 73.46 -14.01
CA ALA A 25 4.53 72.41 -13.96
C ALA A 25 4.65 71.90 -12.54
N ALA A 26 3.54 71.38 -11.96
CA ALA A 26 3.64 70.44 -10.86
C ALA A 26 4.52 69.33 -11.40
N ALA A 27 5.69 69.15 -10.76
CA ALA A 27 6.53 67.98 -10.99
C ALA A 27 5.65 66.76 -10.76
N VAL A 28 5.20 66.16 -11.85
CA VAL A 28 4.76 64.78 -11.82
C VAL A 28 6.02 64.03 -11.37
N GLN A 29 6.13 63.84 -10.04
CA GLN A 29 7.07 62.87 -9.52
C GLN A 29 6.66 61.57 -10.20
N ALA A 30 7.42 61.15 -11.21
CA ALA A 30 7.37 59.82 -11.70
C ALA A 30 7.67 58.95 -10.45
N GLN A 31 6.60 58.46 -9.83
CA GLN A 31 6.74 57.40 -8.85
C GLN A 31 7.41 56.29 -9.62
N GLY A 32 8.65 55.98 -9.29
CA GLY A 32 9.35 54.86 -9.81
C GLY A 32 8.47 53.61 -9.62
N PRO A 33 8.61 52.60 -10.46
CA PRO A 33 7.80 51.40 -10.33
C PRO A 33 7.89 50.90 -8.88
N VAL A 34 6.70 50.70 -8.29
CA VAL A 34 6.57 50.19 -6.91
C VAL A 34 7.29 48.83 -6.84
N PRO A 35 8.13 48.60 -5.81
CA PRO A 35 8.75 47.30 -5.61
C PRO A 35 7.73 46.17 -5.67
N ASP A 36 7.97 45.20 -6.54
CA ASP A 36 7.05 44.08 -6.81
C ASP A 36 7.85 42.83 -7.23
N ILE A 37 7.34 41.68 -6.89
CA ILE A 37 7.99 40.40 -7.20
C ILE A 37 6.99 39.40 -7.75
N THR A 38 7.42 38.66 -8.76
CA THR A 38 6.65 37.55 -9.31
C THR A 38 7.25 36.23 -8.84
N LEU A 39 6.43 35.38 -8.22
CA LEU A 39 6.81 34.06 -7.75
C LEU A 39 6.20 33.01 -8.69
N SER A 40 7.02 32.12 -9.22
CA SER A 40 6.58 30.94 -9.98
C SER A 40 7.23 29.68 -9.43
N CYS A 41 6.51 28.55 -9.43
CA CYS A 41 7.05 27.28 -9.01
C CYS A 41 6.59 26.17 -9.95
N GLN A 42 7.44 25.15 -10.14
CA GLN A 42 7.11 23.98 -10.91
C GLN A 42 6.36 22.97 -10.05
N GLN A 43 5.49 22.18 -10.70
CA GLN A 43 4.80 21.08 -10.04
C GLN A 43 5.81 19.97 -9.70
N PRO A 44 5.92 19.55 -8.42
CA PRO A 44 6.87 18.53 -8.01
C PRO A 44 6.45 17.13 -8.44
N GLN A 45 7.41 16.21 -8.43
CA GLN A 45 7.13 14.78 -8.58
C GLN A 45 6.38 14.24 -7.36
N PRO A 46 5.52 13.23 -7.54
CA PRO A 46 4.84 12.57 -6.43
C PRO A 46 5.83 12.01 -5.40
N ILE A 47 5.45 12.09 -4.13
CA ILE A 47 6.26 11.61 -3.01
C ILE A 47 5.96 10.13 -2.77
N GLU A 48 6.97 9.30 -2.82
CA GLU A 48 6.91 7.89 -2.46
C GLU A 48 7.20 7.71 -0.97
N VAL A 49 6.34 6.96 -0.25
CA VAL A 49 6.41 6.81 1.21
C VAL A 49 6.52 5.36 1.67
N TYR A 50 6.80 4.43 0.75
CA TYR A 50 7.06 3.03 1.11
C TYR A 50 8.34 2.90 1.95
N PRO A 51 8.49 1.85 2.76
CA PRO A 51 9.69 1.60 3.53
C PRO A 51 10.94 1.48 2.65
N GLY A 52 11.91 2.40 2.84
CA GLY A 52 13.12 2.53 2.02
C GLY A 52 13.09 3.67 1.00
N ALA A 53 11.95 4.29 0.72
CA ALA A 53 11.86 5.47 -0.11
C ALA A 53 12.51 6.69 0.56
N THR A 54 12.97 7.64 -0.24
CA THR A 54 13.56 8.91 0.26
C THR A 54 12.54 9.80 0.94
N ARG A 55 11.27 9.69 0.54
CA ARG A 55 10.12 10.43 1.07
C ARG A 55 10.21 11.94 0.88
N ILE A 56 10.98 12.39 -0.08
CA ILE A 56 11.19 13.81 -0.39
C ILE A 56 10.73 14.12 -1.80
N THR A 57 10.32 15.36 -1.99
CA THR A 57 10.18 15.96 -3.31
C THR A 57 10.82 17.34 -3.30
N ILE A 58 11.29 17.78 -4.46
CA ILE A 58 11.93 19.07 -4.66
C ILE A 58 11.00 19.91 -5.51
N ILE A 59 10.76 21.13 -5.08
CA ILE A 59 9.96 22.12 -5.78
C ILE A 59 10.92 23.19 -6.27
N ASP A 60 11.09 23.30 -7.57
CA ASP A 60 11.90 24.34 -8.19
C ASP A 60 11.04 25.58 -8.35
N CYS A 61 11.49 26.68 -7.74
CA CYS A 61 10.82 27.98 -7.76
C CYS A 61 11.74 29.05 -8.30
N SER A 62 11.16 30.11 -8.86
CA SER A 62 11.86 31.31 -9.27
C SER A 62 11.16 32.56 -8.77
N LEU A 63 11.96 33.55 -8.40
CA LEU A 63 11.56 34.90 -8.07
C LEU A 63 12.08 35.84 -9.14
N GLU A 64 11.16 36.48 -9.86
CA GLU A 64 11.45 37.48 -10.87
C GLU A 64 11.15 38.89 -10.32
N ASN A 65 12.13 39.77 -10.42
CA ASN A 65 12.01 41.18 -10.08
C ASN A 65 11.89 42.02 -11.38
N PRO A 66 10.70 42.48 -11.74
CA PRO A 66 10.50 43.30 -12.92
C PRO A 66 10.93 44.74 -12.73
N THR A 67 11.28 45.16 -11.52
CA THR A 67 11.58 46.55 -11.16
C THR A 67 13.06 46.92 -11.36
N ILE A 68 13.36 48.19 -11.26
CA ILE A 68 14.74 48.72 -11.36
C ILE A 68 15.47 48.75 -10.01
N HIS A 69 14.81 48.32 -8.93
CA HIS A 69 15.33 48.29 -7.56
C HIS A 69 15.91 46.92 -7.24
N GLN A 70 16.96 46.90 -6.44
CA GLN A 70 17.39 45.65 -5.81
C GLN A 70 16.47 45.34 -4.63
N GLU A 71 15.86 44.16 -4.62
CA GLU A 71 14.85 43.80 -3.64
C GLU A 71 15.32 42.66 -2.74
N LYS A 72 15.09 42.81 -1.42
CA LYS A 72 15.22 41.74 -0.47
C LYS A 72 13.86 41.18 -0.16
N VAL A 73 13.73 39.87 -0.38
CA VAL A 73 12.47 39.11 -0.30
C VAL A 73 12.55 38.14 0.87
N ASN A 74 11.55 38.15 1.73
CA ASN A 74 11.33 37.10 2.72
C ASN A 74 10.46 36.00 2.09
N VAL A 75 10.85 34.74 2.29
CA VAL A 75 10.10 33.58 1.82
C VAL A 75 9.56 32.81 3.01
N GLN A 76 8.25 32.59 3.04
CA GLN A 76 7.55 31.82 4.05
C GLN A 76 6.93 30.59 3.39
N ILE A 77 7.10 29.41 4.01
CA ILE A 77 6.62 28.14 3.50
C ILE A 77 5.65 27.52 4.50
N GLN A 78 4.44 27.21 4.05
CA GLN A 78 3.42 26.49 4.82
C GLN A 78 3.10 25.20 4.08
N SER A 79 3.38 24.05 4.69
CA SER A 79 3.35 22.74 4.04
C SER A 79 2.33 21.76 4.63
N GLY A 80 1.45 22.22 5.52
CA GLY A 80 0.45 21.34 6.15
C GLY A 80 1.11 20.23 6.97
N ALA A 81 0.82 18.98 6.62
CA ALA A 81 1.37 17.80 7.30
C ALA A 81 2.76 17.39 6.81
N LEU A 82 3.31 18.06 5.78
CA LEU A 82 4.67 17.80 5.29
C LEU A 82 5.68 18.66 6.05
N ALA A 83 6.87 18.15 6.28
CA ALA A 83 8.00 18.95 6.70
C ALA A 83 8.61 19.63 5.47
N ALA A 84 8.66 20.95 5.43
CA ALA A 84 9.26 21.67 4.31
C ALA A 84 10.41 22.57 4.77
N ALA A 85 11.42 22.69 3.91
CA ALA A 85 12.57 23.55 4.11
C ALA A 85 12.94 24.27 2.82
N GLY A 86 13.31 25.55 2.95
CA GLY A 86 13.76 26.39 1.85
C GLY A 86 14.47 27.64 2.38
N PRO A 87 14.90 28.56 1.50
CA PRO A 87 15.52 29.79 1.93
C PRO A 87 14.52 30.69 2.67
N ALA A 88 14.93 31.27 3.78
CA ALA A 88 14.08 32.20 4.55
C ALA A 88 14.06 33.62 3.94
N SER A 89 15.14 34.02 3.27
CA SER A 89 15.21 35.32 2.57
C SER A 89 16.21 35.25 1.42
N MET A 90 15.98 36.05 0.40
CA MET A 90 16.81 36.15 -0.79
C MET A 90 16.88 37.59 -1.28
N THR A 91 17.94 37.92 -2.01
CA THR A 91 18.11 39.23 -2.67
C THR A 91 18.00 39.03 -4.16
N VAL A 92 17.12 39.73 -4.80
CA VAL A 92 16.88 39.71 -6.25
C VAL A 92 17.34 41.06 -6.82
N GLY A 93 18.25 41.03 -7.79
CA GLY A 93 18.73 42.24 -8.45
C GLY A 93 17.66 42.91 -9.27
N ALA A 94 17.89 44.15 -9.68
CA ALA A 94 17.03 44.86 -10.62
C ALA A 94 16.87 44.08 -11.93
N GLN A 95 15.65 43.93 -12.41
CA GLN A 95 15.31 43.25 -13.69
C GLN A 95 15.98 41.85 -13.83
N SER A 96 16.03 41.11 -12.73
CA SER A 96 16.67 39.79 -12.69
C SER A 96 15.77 38.72 -12.06
N GLU A 97 16.13 37.49 -12.31
CA GLU A 97 15.48 36.30 -11.78
C GLU A 97 16.44 35.49 -10.92
N VAL A 98 15.98 34.96 -9.82
CA VAL A 98 16.75 34.07 -8.93
C VAL A 98 15.93 32.81 -8.69
N SER A 99 16.54 31.65 -9.00
CA SER A 99 15.93 30.35 -8.74
C SER A 99 16.31 29.83 -7.36
N PHE A 100 15.38 29.11 -6.73
CA PHE A 100 15.59 28.45 -5.45
C PHE A 100 14.80 27.15 -5.35
N GLN A 101 15.13 26.32 -4.38
CA GLN A 101 14.48 25.03 -4.16
C GLN A 101 13.81 24.99 -2.79
N VAL A 102 12.61 24.42 -2.78
CA VAL A 102 11.90 24.03 -1.57
C VAL A 102 11.87 22.52 -1.52
N VAL A 103 12.41 21.94 -0.45
CA VAL A 103 12.41 20.51 -0.20
C VAL A 103 11.26 20.18 0.73
N ALA A 104 10.35 19.33 0.29
CA ALA A 104 9.26 18.83 1.13
C ALA A 104 9.46 17.33 1.43
N ARG A 105 9.21 16.94 2.68
CA ARG A 105 9.38 15.57 3.17
C ARG A 105 8.11 15.07 3.84
N ALA A 106 7.66 13.88 3.42
CA ALA A 106 6.55 13.17 4.04
C ALA A 106 7.03 12.26 5.19
N GLU A 107 6.13 11.96 6.09
CA GLU A 107 6.34 10.91 7.10
C GLU A 107 6.30 9.53 6.48
N LEU A 108 6.85 8.55 7.20
CA LEU A 108 6.81 7.15 6.77
C LEU A 108 5.36 6.64 6.75
N ARG A 109 4.96 6.03 5.64
CA ARG A 109 3.60 5.52 5.44
C ARG A 109 2.50 6.57 5.58
N MET A 110 2.84 7.83 5.30
CA MET A 110 1.83 8.88 5.26
C MET A 110 0.68 8.44 4.32
N PRO A 111 -0.59 8.63 4.70
CA PRO A 111 -1.72 8.25 3.85
C PRO A 111 -1.62 8.86 2.47
N GLU A 112 -2.11 8.14 1.45
CA GLU A 112 -2.21 8.67 0.10
C GLU A 112 -3.06 9.94 0.08
N GLY A 113 -2.81 10.80 -0.89
CA GLY A 113 -3.58 12.03 -1.06
C GLY A 113 -2.73 13.19 -1.53
N SER A 114 -3.30 14.37 -1.43
CA SER A 114 -2.66 15.61 -1.87
C SER A 114 -2.52 16.60 -0.72
N GLN A 115 -1.35 17.20 -0.62
CA GLN A 115 -1.04 18.25 0.34
C GLN A 115 -0.73 19.56 -0.40
N ILE A 116 -1.32 20.66 0.06
CA ILE A 116 -1.03 21.97 -0.52
C ILE A 116 0.16 22.58 0.22
N ILE A 117 1.18 22.95 -0.54
CA ILE A 117 2.32 23.71 -0.05
C ILE A 117 2.15 25.15 -0.55
N SER A 118 1.99 26.10 0.37
CA SER A 118 1.88 27.53 0.07
C SER A 118 3.23 28.18 0.30
N ILE A 119 3.78 28.77 -0.75
CA ILE A 119 5.04 29.53 -0.72
C ILE A 119 4.67 30.99 -0.89
N THR A 120 5.01 31.82 0.10
CA THR A 120 4.69 33.25 0.12
C THR A 120 5.99 34.03 0.07
N ALA A 121 6.10 34.94 -0.88
CA ALA A 121 7.22 35.87 -1.05
C ALA A 121 6.75 37.29 -0.77
N GLU A 122 7.49 38.04 0.06
CA GLU A 122 7.18 39.41 0.43
C GLU A 122 8.45 40.25 0.32
N VAL A 123 8.37 41.39 -0.38
CA VAL A 123 9.46 42.35 -0.47
C VAL A 123 9.54 43.12 0.85
N VAL A 124 10.67 43.01 1.54
CA VAL A 124 10.91 43.69 2.85
C VAL A 124 11.88 44.85 2.78
N GLN A 125 12.69 44.95 1.72
CA GLN A 125 13.60 46.06 1.45
C GLN A 125 13.71 46.28 -0.05
N ALA A 126 13.81 47.52 -0.46
CA ALA A 126 14.16 47.96 -1.82
C ALA A 126 15.31 48.94 -1.73
N ASP A 127 16.42 48.70 -2.43
CA ASP A 127 17.67 49.48 -2.40
C ASP A 127 18.19 49.76 -0.98
N GLY A 128 18.02 48.76 -0.08
CA GLY A 128 18.43 48.86 1.35
C GLY A 128 17.46 49.61 2.24
N ILE A 129 16.35 50.19 1.73
CA ILE A 129 15.33 50.86 2.48
C ILE A 129 14.20 49.86 2.83
N THR A 130 13.76 49.87 4.08
CA THR A 130 12.65 49.03 4.53
C THR A 130 11.40 49.33 3.73
N TRP A 131 10.78 48.28 3.21
CA TRP A 131 9.57 48.33 2.42
C TRP A 131 8.52 47.37 2.98
N VAL A 132 7.26 47.71 2.85
CA VAL A 132 6.14 46.80 3.17
C VAL A 132 5.42 46.52 1.87
N GLY A 133 5.77 45.41 1.26
CA GLY A 133 5.17 44.93 0.00
C GLY A 133 3.89 44.13 0.22
N THR A 134 3.17 43.91 -0.89
CA THR A 134 2.06 42.99 -0.87
C THR A 134 2.63 41.54 -1.02
N PRO A 135 2.30 40.61 -0.13
CA PRO A 135 2.80 39.26 -0.25
C PRO A 135 2.21 38.54 -1.45
N THR A 136 3.06 37.92 -2.26
CA THR A 136 2.67 37.06 -3.39
C THR A 136 2.74 35.61 -2.94
N THR A 137 1.65 34.83 -3.14
CA THR A 137 1.58 33.42 -2.71
C THR A 137 1.38 32.52 -3.92
N TYR A 138 2.23 31.51 -4.03
CA TYR A 138 2.09 30.42 -4.98
C TYR A 138 1.73 29.12 -4.27
N LYS A 139 0.76 28.37 -4.79
CA LYS A 139 0.29 27.10 -4.21
C LYS A 139 0.71 25.94 -5.10
N VAL A 140 1.42 25.01 -4.53
CA VAL A 140 1.90 23.78 -5.17
C VAL A 140 1.19 22.58 -4.57
N LEU A 141 0.78 21.63 -5.41
CA LEU A 141 0.14 20.40 -4.97
C LEU A 141 1.19 19.29 -4.87
N ALA A 142 1.55 18.88 -3.66
CA ALA A 142 2.38 17.71 -3.42
C ALA A 142 1.50 16.46 -3.28
N VAL A 143 1.67 15.50 -4.17
CA VAL A 143 0.90 14.26 -4.20
C VAL A 143 1.69 13.18 -3.48
N ILE A 144 1.06 12.52 -2.50
CA ILE A 144 1.60 11.33 -1.83
C ILE A 144 1.07 10.12 -2.56
N ARG A 145 1.99 9.29 -3.08
CA ARG A 145 1.64 8.13 -3.88
C ARG A 145 1.18 6.97 -3.00
N GLN A 146 0.16 6.27 -3.44
CA GLN A 146 -0.20 4.99 -2.87
C GLN A 146 0.89 3.96 -3.16
N PHE A 147 1.12 3.03 -2.23
CA PHE A 147 1.89 1.82 -2.44
C PHE A 147 1.17 0.62 -1.81
N SER A 148 1.32 -0.52 -2.43
CA SER A 148 0.77 -1.77 -1.89
C SER A 148 1.78 -2.47 -1.00
N ARG A 149 1.32 -2.95 0.14
CA ARG A 149 2.08 -3.85 1.00
C ARG A 149 1.10 -4.68 1.83
N LEU A 150 1.28 -5.98 1.80
CA LEU A 150 0.42 -6.88 2.56
C LEU A 150 1.25 -7.85 3.38
N ARG A 151 0.62 -8.41 4.40
CA ARG A 151 1.16 -9.48 5.21
C ARG A 151 0.06 -10.49 5.50
N VAL A 152 0.39 -11.77 5.34
CA VAL A 152 -0.51 -12.88 5.66
C VAL A 152 0.07 -13.66 6.81
N ALA A 153 -0.78 -14.05 7.76
CA ALA A 153 -0.41 -14.88 8.90
C ALA A 153 -1.48 -15.95 9.14
N SER A 154 -1.09 -17.02 9.82
CA SER A 154 -2.02 -18.03 10.34
C SER A 154 -1.75 -18.22 11.83
N GLU A 155 -2.78 -18.52 12.62
CA GLU A 155 -2.63 -18.80 14.05
C GLU A 155 -1.74 -20.02 14.30
N VAL A 156 -1.81 -21.01 13.39
CA VAL A 156 -1.07 -22.27 13.48
C VAL A 156 -0.40 -22.60 12.16
N ALA A 157 0.87 -22.97 12.23
CA ALA A 157 1.64 -23.40 11.07
C ALA A 157 1.53 -24.91 10.78
N PHE A 158 1.10 -25.69 11.79
CA PHE A 158 0.99 -27.15 11.70
C PHE A 158 -0.32 -27.62 12.34
N LEU A 159 -1.07 -28.46 11.63
CA LEU A 159 -2.31 -29.06 12.11
C LEU A 159 -2.31 -30.57 11.91
N GLN A 160 -2.65 -31.29 12.98
CA GLN A 160 -2.95 -32.70 12.89
C GLN A 160 -4.46 -32.91 12.73
N LEU A 161 -4.88 -33.46 11.61
CA LEU A 161 -6.27 -33.60 11.22
C LEU A 161 -6.68 -35.06 11.09
N ARG A 162 -7.99 -35.30 11.21
CA ARG A 162 -8.59 -36.63 10.98
C ARG A 162 -9.18 -36.71 9.60
N PRO A 163 -9.20 -37.90 8.95
CA PRO A 163 -9.89 -38.12 7.69
C PRO A 163 -11.40 -37.87 7.80
N LYS A 164 -12.07 -37.46 6.72
CA LYS A 164 -13.53 -37.22 6.58
C LYS A 164 -14.11 -36.19 7.54
N VAL A 165 -13.35 -35.23 7.96
CA VAL A 165 -13.81 -34.18 8.90
C VAL A 165 -13.72 -32.82 8.22
N ASP A 166 -14.71 -31.97 8.51
CA ASP A 166 -14.72 -30.58 8.05
C ASP A 166 -13.98 -29.72 9.08
N TYR A 167 -13.06 -28.91 8.60
CA TYR A 167 -12.27 -27.99 9.40
C TYR A 167 -12.41 -26.57 8.88
N MET A 168 -12.32 -25.61 9.76
CA MET A 168 -12.25 -24.21 9.42
C MET A 168 -10.89 -23.66 9.76
N LEU A 169 -10.13 -23.28 8.74
CA LEU A 169 -8.83 -22.64 8.86
C LEU A 169 -9.01 -21.13 8.80
N VAL A 170 -8.25 -20.41 9.62
CA VAL A 170 -8.31 -18.95 9.68
C VAL A 170 -6.97 -18.37 9.31
N PHE A 171 -6.99 -17.44 8.36
CA PHE A 171 -5.84 -16.67 7.94
C PHE A 171 -6.10 -15.19 8.18
N ASP A 172 -5.11 -14.52 8.76
CA ASP A 172 -5.14 -13.09 9.01
C ASP A 172 -4.45 -12.36 7.86
N VAL A 173 -5.17 -11.46 7.20
CA VAL A 173 -4.64 -10.61 6.12
C VAL A 173 -4.55 -9.18 6.63
N TYR A 174 -3.37 -8.57 6.51
CA TYR A 174 -3.07 -7.22 6.93
C TYR A 174 -2.76 -6.34 5.73
N ASN A 175 -3.25 -5.10 5.76
CA ASN A 175 -2.84 -4.07 4.84
C ASN A 175 -1.76 -3.20 5.51
N ASP A 176 -0.51 -3.44 5.15
CA ASP A 176 0.66 -2.67 5.57
C ASP A 176 1.00 -1.53 4.58
N GLY A 177 0.15 -1.26 3.58
CA GLY A 177 0.23 -0.13 2.66
C GLY A 177 -0.18 1.19 3.30
N ASN A 178 -0.28 2.27 2.52
CA ASN A 178 -0.68 3.59 3.00
C ASN A 178 -2.07 4.05 2.57
N ALA A 179 -2.81 3.18 1.89
CA ALA A 179 -4.20 3.43 1.47
C ALA A 179 -5.04 2.16 1.61
N MET A 180 -6.36 2.32 1.54
CA MET A 180 -7.27 1.19 1.42
C MET A 180 -6.96 0.40 0.15
N ASP A 181 -6.88 -0.92 0.27
CA ASP A 181 -6.65 -1.82 -0.86
C ASP A 181 -7.60 -3.00 -0.81
N ARG A 182 -7.87 -3.57 -1.97
CA ARG A 182 -8.63 -4.80 -2.12
C ARG A 182 -7.66 -5.96 -2.37
N PHE A 183 -7.80 -7.01 -1.56
CA PHE A 183 -6.97 -8.20 -1.66
C PHE A 183 -7.80 -9.37 -2.20
N ASN A 184 -7.34 -9.95 -3.30
CA ASN A 184 -7.87 -11.21 -3.81
C ASN A 184 -7.20 -12.35 -3.06
N VAL A 185 -8.02 -13.24 -2.48
CA VAL A 185 -7.55 -14.34 -1.64
C VAL A 185 -7.92 -15.69 -2.22
N GLY A 186 -7.04 -16.67 -2.04
CA GLY A 186 -7.25 -18.01 -2.57
C GLY A 186 -6.25 -19.02 -1.98
N VAL A 187 -6.39 -20.26 -2.39
CA VAL A 187 -5.40 -21.32 -2.15
C VAL A 187 -4.63 -21.53 -3.44
N ASP A 188 -3.32 -21.26 -3.42
CA ASP A 188 -2.46 -21.26 -4.60
C ASP A 188 -2.31 -22.66 -5.20
N ASN A 189 -2.27 -23.70 -4.35
CA ASN A 189 -2.20 -25.09 -4.73
C ASN A 189 -3.54 -25.82 -4.58
N TYR A 190 -4.64 -25.17 -4.97
CA TYR A 190 -5.99 -25.72 -4.86
C TYR A 190 -6.15 -27.05 -5.63
N ASP A 191 -5.67 -27.10 -6.87
CA ASP A 191 -5.82 -28.25 -7.75
C ASP A 191 -5.06 -29.48 -7.20
N ASP A 192 -3.83 -29.29 -6.72
CA ASP A 192 -3.02 -30.35 -6.10
C ASP A 192 -3.74 -30.97 -4.88
N LEU A 193 -4.31 -30.11 -4.02
CA LEU A 193 -5.04 -30.57 -2.84
C LEU A 193 -6.36 -31.25 -3.22
N ASN A 194 -7.04 -30.77 -4.24
CA ASN A 194 -8.26 -31.39 -4.75
C ASN A 194 -7.99 -32.76 -5.35
N ASP A 195 -6.89 -32.96 -6.07
CA ASP A 195 -6.46 -34.24 -6.63
C ASP A 195 -6.13 -35.25 -5.52
N GLU A 196 -5.59 -34.81 -4.40
CA GLU A 196 -5.38 -35.63 -3.19
C GLU A 196 -6.70 -35.88 -2.40
N GLY A 197 -7.83 -35.36 -2.87
CA GLY A 197 -9.17 -35.61 -2.33
C GLY A 197 -9.62 -34.64 -1.22
N PHE A 198 -8.94 -33.51 -1.05
CA PHE A 198 -9.42 -32.42 -0.22
C PHE A 198 -10.56 -31.68 -0.95
N GLN A 199 -11.52 -31.20 -0.19
CA GLN A 199 -12.53 -30.27 -0.68
C GLN A 199 -12.35 -28.93 0.02
N LEU A 200 -12.04 -27.91 -0.77
CA LEU A 200 -11.76 -26.57 -0.26
C LEU A 200 -12.85 -25.61 -0.72
N SER A 201 -13.26 -24.71 0.17
CA SER A 201 -14.18 -23.62 -0.12
C SER A 201 -13.75 -22.36 0.59
N ILE A 202 -13.67 -21.27 -0.16
CA ILE A 202 -13.39 -19.94 0.37
C ILE A 202 -14.63 -19.09 0.11
N PRO A 203 -15.42 -18.79 1.16
CA PRO A 203 -16.66 -18.01 1.00
C PRO A 203 -16.40 -16.58 0.52
N LEU A 204 -15.25 -16.02 0.84
CA LEU A 204 -14.86 -14.66 0.53
C LEU A 204 -13.59 -14.67 -0.32
N VAL A 205 -13.73 -14.40 -1.61
CA VAL A 205 -12.61 -14.42 -2.59
C VAL A 205 -11.89 -13.08 -2.70
N SER A 206 -12.47 -12.00 -2.18
CA SER A 206 -11.82 -10.69 -2.10
C SER A 206 -12.29 -9.92 -0.87
N VAL A 207 -11.41 -9.10 -0.32
CA VAL A 207 -11.66 -8.31 0.88
C VAL A 207 -11.02 -6.92 0.75
N GLU A 208 -11.73 -5.88 1.20
CA GLU A 208 -11.21 -4.52 1.30
C GLU A 208 -10.71 -4.28 2.72
N ILE A 209 -9.48 -3.82 2.84
CA ILE A 209 -8.83 -3.58 4.13
C ILE A 209 -8.25 -2.16 4.13
N GLU A 210 -8.64 -1.36 5.11
CA GLU A 210 -8.07 -0.03 5.31
C GLU A 210 -6.60 -0.11 5.70
N SER A 211 -5.85 0.93 5.36
CA SER A 211 -4.44 1.04 5.76
C SER A 211 -4.29 0.98 7.27
N MET A 212 -3.33 0.19 7.74
CA MET A 212 -2.96 0.08 9.16
C MET A 212 -4.11 -0.38 10.09
N SER A 213 -5.20 -0.90 9.54
CA SER A 213 -6.30 -1.47 10.31
C SER A 213 -5.93 -2.84 10.91
N PRO A 214 -6.69 -3.34 11.88
CA PRO A 214 -6.58 -4.71 12.35
C PRO A 214 -6.70 -5.72 11.19
N ALA A 215 -6.13 -6.92 11.39
CA ALA A 215 -6.22 -7.98 10.39
C ALA A 215 -7.66 -8.37 10.07
N GLU A 216 -7.93 -8.60 8.80
CA GLU A 216 -9.17 -9.22 8.36
C GLU A 216 -9.01 -10.75 8.36
N LYS A 217 -9.98 -11.44 8.98
CA LYS A 217 -9.95 -12.89 9.15
C LYS A 217 -10.63 -13.62 8.01
N ILE A 218 -9.83 -14.27 7.18
CA ILE A 218 -10.33 -15.05 6.06
C ILE A 218 -10.46 -16.52 6.48
N ARG A 219 -11.66 -17.05 6.28
CA ARG A 219 -12.00 -18.43 6.64
C ARG A 219 -11.94 -19.32 5.42
N VAL A 220 -11.14 -20.38 5.50
CA VAL A 220 -11.05 -21.43 4.49
C VAL A 220 -11.72 -22.68 5.06
N GLN A 221 -12.82 -23.09 4.48
CA GLN A 221 -13.45 -24.36 4.81
C GLN A 221 -12.73 -25.48 4.07
N MET A 222 -12.29 -26.49 4.79
CA MET A 222 -11.56 -27.60 4.24
C MET A 222 -12.13 -28.91 4.77
N ARG A 223 -12.47 -29.81 3.86
CA ARG A 223 -12.79 -31.18 4.17
C ARG A 223 -11.63 -32.09 3.82
N THR A 224 -11.20 -32.92 4.77
CA THR A 224 -10.10 -33.86 4.58
C THR A 224 -10.52 -35.06 3.72
N PRO A 225 -9.58 -35.72 3.01
CA PRO A 225 -9.84 -36.88 2.17
C PRO A 225 -10.55 -38.02 2.90
N LYS A 226 -11.35 -38.77 2.16
CA LYS A 226 -12.08 -39.94 2.70
C LYS A 226 -11.20 -41.13 3.01
N ASN A 227 -10.19 -41.35 2.19
CA ASN A 227 -9.29 -42.50 2.28
C ASN A 227 -7.84 -42.04 2.32
N GLN A 228 -7.19 -42.20 3.48
CA GLN A 228 -5.79 -41.81 3.65
C GLN A 228 -4.82 -43.02 3.45
N GLY A 229 -5.36 -44.26 3.33
CA GLY A 229 -4.55 -45.46 3.31
C GLY A 229 -3.95 -45.79 4.69
N TRP A 230 -2.88 -46.59 4.68
CA TRP A 230 -2.22 -47.15 5.85
C TRP A 230 -1.05 -46.27 6.35
N THR A 231 -0.65 -45.24 5.57
CA THR A 231 0.53 -44.43 5.85
C THR A 231 0.13 -43.04 6.24
N ASP A 232 0.91 -42.46 7.15
CA ASP A 232 0.84 -41.04 7.51
C ASP A 232 1.24 -40.19 6.32
N LYS A 233 0.49 -39.09 6.08
CA LYS A 233 0.78 -38.16 4.98
C LYS A 233 0.82 -36.71 5.47
N TYR A 234 1.73 -35.97 4.85
CA TYR A 234 1.89 -34.53 5.06
C TYR A 234 1.47 -33.80 3.78
N PHE A 235 0.70 -32.75 3.97
CA PHE A 235 0.24 -31.87 2.91
C PHE A 235 0.58 -30.43 3.26
N SER A 236 0.78 -29.62 2.25
CA SER A 236 0.99 -28.18 2.41
C SER A 236 -0.20 -27.44 1.81
N LEU A 237 -0.87 -26.61 2.61
CA LEU A 237 -1.88 -25.66 2.12
C LEU A 237 -1.21 -24.31 1.97
N MET A 238 -1.25 -23.75 0.76
CA MET A 238 -0.64 -22.47 0.41
C MET A 238 -1.73 -21.41 0.23
N PHE A 239 -2.04 -20.68 1.30
CA PHE A 239 -2.98 -19.56 1.23
C PHE A 239 -2.27 -18.34 0.67
N LYS A 240 -2.86 -17.74 -0.37
CA LYS A 240 -2.33 -16.60 -1.10
C LYS A 240 -3.27 -15.41 -1.03
N ALA A 241 -2.70 -14.24 -0.76
CA ALA A 241 -3.39 -12.97 -0.91
C ALA A 241 -2.62 -12.09 -1.90
N THR A 242 -3.33 -11.41 -2.78
CA THR A 242 -2.75 -10.54 -3.84
C THR A 242 -3.43 -9.19 -3.82
N SER A 243 -2.65 -8.11 -3.82
CA SER A 243 -3.14 -6.74 -3.88
C SER A 243 -3.70 -6.43 -5.27
N GLU A 244 -4.93 -5.93 -5.33
CA GLU A 244 -5.56 -5.51 -6.59
C GLU A 244 -4.94 -4.21 -7.10
N TYR A 245 -4.58 -3.28 -6.21
CA TYR A 245 -3.90 -2.04 -6.58
C TYR A 245 -2.57 -2.32 -7.29
N SER A 246 -1.76 -3.25 -6.77
CA SER A 246 -0.48 -3.59 -7.38
C SER A 246 -0.64 -4.14 -8.81
N VAL A 247 -1.64 -4.99 -9.01
CA VAL A 247 -1.93 -5.58 -10.33
C VAL A 247 -2.37 -4.51 -11.32
N ARG A 248 -3.25 -3.58 -10.90
CA ARG A 248 -3.84 -2.58 -11.79
C ARG A 248 -2.92 -1.39 -12.06
N THR A 249 -2.17 -0.95 -11.05
CA THR A 249 -1.46 0.35 -11.09
C THR A 249 0.05 0.20 -11.11
N GLU A 250 0.61 -0.73 -10.31
CA GLU A 250 2.05 -0.94 -10.26
C GLU A 250 2.56 -1.85 -11.38
N GLY A 251 1.66 -2.64 -12.01
CA GLY A 251 1.99 -3.56 -13.10
C GLY A 251 2.77 -4.80 -12.66
N ILE A 252 3.11 -4.91 -11.38
CA ILE A 252 3.80 -6.05 -10.77
C ILE A 252 2.93 -6.54 -9.61
N PRO A 253 2.38 -7.78 -9.67
CA PRO A 253 1.56 -8.30 -8.61
C PRO A 253 2.32 -8.39 -7.28
N ASN A 254 1.85 -7.68 -6.28
CA ASN A 254 2.32 -7.83 -4.91
C ASN A 254 1.44 -8.84 -4.19
N TYR A 255 2.00 -9.99 -3.83
CA TYR A 255 1.31 -11.07 -3.15
C TYR A 255 2.14 -11.65 -2.01
N GLN A 256 1.44 -12.28 -1.08
CA GLN A 256 2.08 -13.11 -0.05
C GLN A 256 1.41 -14.47 0.03
N ILE A 257 2.23 -15.50 0.29
CA ILE A 257 1.77 -16.87 0.50
C ILE A 257 2.12 -17.26 1.94
N GLN A 258 1.10 -17.74 2.65
CA GLN A 258 1.28 -18.37 3.96
C GLN A 258 1.07 -19.87 3.81
N THR A 259 2.10 -20.63 4.11
CA THR A 259 2.05 -22.10 4.07
C THR A 259 1.68 -22.67 5.42
N MET A 260 0.71 -23.59 5.44
CA MET A 260 0.30 -24.37 6.60
C MET A 260 0.52 -25.86 6.30
N THR A 261 1.21 -26.55 7.18
CA THR A 261 1.42 -28.01 7.06
C THR A 261 0.28 -28.77 7.73
N ILE A 262 -0.32 -29.68 6.98
CA ILE A 262 -1.42 -30.53 7.40
C ILE A 262 -0.89 -31.96 7.50
N TYR A 263 -0.97 -32.54 8.68
CA TYR A 263 -0.65 -33.94 8.91
C TYR A 263 -1.92 -34.75 9.09
N ILE A 264 -2.09 -35.78 8.27
CA ILE A 264 -3.20 -36.70 8.40
C ILE A 264 -2.63 -38.09 8.74
N ARG A 265 -3.05 -38.58 9.90
CA ARG A 265 -2.63 -39.90 10.36
C ARG A 265 -3.30 -40.99 9.55
N GLY A 266 -2.53 -41.97 9.11
CA GLY A 266 -3.03 -43.20 8.47
C GLY A 266 -3.87 -44.04 9.45
N VAL A 267 -4.80 -44.80 8.91
CA VAL A 267 -5.60 -45.75 9.69
C VAL A 267 -4.76 -46.99 9.95
N TYR A 268 -4.09 -47.03 11.07
CA TYR A 268 -3.42 -48.25 11.53
C TYR A 268 -4.47 -49.18 12.19
N LEU A 269 -4.70 -50.36 11.58
CA LEU A 269 -5.49 -51.43 12.24
C LEU A 269 -4.55 -52.20 13.13
N PRO A 270 -4.58 -52.04 14.45
CA PRO A 270 -3.75 -52.82 15.33
C PRO A 270 -4.25 -54.28 15.29
N GLY A 271 -3.38 -55.22 14.98
CA GLY A 271 -3.69 -56.68 15.02
C GLY A 271 -3.65 -57.40 13.70
N PHE A 272 -3.49 -56.76 12.56
CA PHE A 272 -3.23 -57.44 11.30
C PHE A 272 -1.73 -57.48 10.96
N GLU A 273 -0.91 -57.85 11.90
CA GLU A 273 0.44 -58.27 11.54
C GLU A 273 0.34 -59.60 10.82
N LEU A 274 0.90 -59.68 9.61
CA LEU A 274 0.83 -60.86 8.74
C LEU A 274 1.23 -62.16 9.48
N MET A 275 2.17 -62.05 10.41
CA MET A 275 2.65 -63.15 11.23
C MET A 275 1.62 -63.63 12.25
N SER A 276 0.92 -62.73 12.93
CA SER A 276 -0.11 -63.12 13.92
C SER A 276 -1.35 -63.69 13.22
N THR A 277 -1.72 -63.15 12.06
CA THR A 277 -2.84 -63.66 11.27
C THR A 277 -2.52 -65.05 10.71
N MET A 278 -1.32 -65.29 10.15
CA MET A 278 -0.85 -66.58 9.72
C MET A 278 -0.82 -67.60 10.90
N MET A 279 -0.37 -67.17 12.08
CA MET A 279 -0.30 -68.04 13.25
C MET A 279 -1.71 -68.44 13.72
N ILE A 280 -2.64 -67.55 13.76
CA ILE A 280 -4.04 -67.82 14.11
C ILE A 280 -4.73 -68.71 13.08
N THR A 281 -4.52 -68.46 11.81
CA THR A 281 -5.11 -69.28 10.72
C THR A 281 -4.50 -70.67 10.65
N THR A 282 -3.19 -70.82 10.91
CA THR A 282 -2.55 -72.12 10.98
C THR A 282 -2.98 -72.92 12.21
N LEU A 283 -3.13 -72.27 13.37
CA LEU A 283 -3.67 -72.91 14.55
C LEU A 283 -5.12 -73.35 14.38
N ALA A 284 -5.96 -72.53 13.78
CA ALA A 284 -7.35 -72.87 13.46
C ALA A 284 -7.45 -74.05 12.45
N ALA A 285 -6.62 -74.02 11.41
CA ALA A 285 -6.55 -75.11 10.45
C ALA A 285 -6.06 -76.41 11.07
N ALA A 286 -5.06 -76.37 12.00
CA ALA A 286 -4.57 -77.52 12.72
C ALA A 286 -5.61 -78.12 13.67
N ALA A 287 -6.39 -77.25 14.36
CA ALA A 287 -7.48 -77.67 15.23
C ALA A 287 -8.64 -78.36 14.46
N ILE A 288 -8.97 -77.88 13.27
CA ILE A 288 -9.98 -78.49 12.42
C ILE A 288 -9.46 -79.85 11.84
N ALA A 289 -8.22 -79.90 11.41
CA ALA A 289 -7.60 -81.15 10.91
C ALA A 289 -7.44 -82.22 12.04
N GLY A 290 -7.16 -81.78 13.29
CA GLY A 290 -7.13 -82.67 14.46
C GLY A 290 -8.49 -83.27 14.78
N ARG A 291 -9.54 -82.57 14.64
CA ARG A 291 -10.92 -83.01 14.90
C ARG A 291 -11.43 -83.97 13.85
N HIS A 292 -11.03 -83.88 12.62
CA HIS A 292 -11.35 -84.82 11.54
C HIS A 292 -10.58 -86.12 11.71
N ARG A 293 -9.44 -86.11 12.37
CA ARG A 293 -8.64 -87.35 12.56
C ARG A 293 -9.19 -88.19 13.72
N ASP A 294 -9.79 -87.61 14.72
CA ASP A 294 -10.45 -88.36 15.80
C ASP A 294 -11.78 -89.00 15.36
N ASP A 295 -12.45 -88.45 14.35
CA ASP A 295 -13.69 -89.02 13.80
C ASP A 295 -13.43 -90.23 12.90
N ASP A 296 -12.23 -90.41 12.31
CA ASP A 296 -11.86 -91.54 11.41
C ASP A 296 -11.34 -92.76 12.20
N ASP A 297 -10.85 -92.60 13.46
CA ASP A 297 -10.31 -93.70 14.28
C ASP A 297 -11.40 -94.50 15.03
N ASP A 298 -12.65 -93.96 15.18
CA ASP A 298 -13.77 -94.64 15.82
C ASP A 298 -14.59 -95.57 14.92
N SER A 299 -14.23 -95.73 13.64
CA SER A 299 -14.99 -96.53 12.63
C SER A 299 -14.50 -97.94 12.42
N ASP A 300 -13.40 -98.39 13.03
CA ASP A 300 -12.82 -99.72 12.82
C ASP A 300 -12.94 -100.71 14.02
N GLU A 301 -14.08 -100.77 14.70
CA GLU A 301 -14.39 -101.88 15.59
C GLU A 301 -15.15 -103.02 14.82
N PRO A 302 -14.59 -104.25 14.69
CA PRO A 302 -15.26 -105.36 14.00
C PRO A 302 -16.43 -105.87 14.85
N ARG A 303 -17.68 -105.76 14.35
CA ARG A 303 -18.85 -106.43 14.94
C ARG A 303 -18.71 -107.91 14.84
N VAL A 304 -18.37 -108.60 15.94
CA VAL A 304 -18.48 -110.04 16.13
C VAL A 304 -19.96 -110.37 16.18
N LEU A 305 -20.41 -111.03 15.09
CA LEU A 305 -21.73 -111.72 15.01
C LEU A 305 -21.70 -113.00 15.85
N ASP A 306 -22.31 -113.01 17.02
CA ASP A 306 -22.56 -114.18 17.79
C ASP A 306 -23.82 -114.93 17.28
N ALA A 307 -23.56 -116.10 16.59
CA ALA A 307 -24.57 -116.99 16.12
C ALA A 307 -24.89 -118.04 17.19
N ARG A 308 -26.04 -117.98 17.86
CA ARG A 308 -26.70 -119.12 18.49
C ARG A 308 -28.20 -119.04 18.29
N LEU A 309 -28.68 -119.95 17.40
CA LEU A 309 -29.49 -121.11 17.62
C LEU A 309 -30.79 -120.97 18.42
N PHE A 310 -31.83 -121.09 17.86
CA PHE A 310 -33.01 -121.95 17.71
C PHE A 310 -34.17 -121.21 17.10
#